data_37cad09263631a4e1246a658001a00ab
#
_entry.id   37cad09263631a4e1246a658001a00ab
#
_cell.length_a   1.000
_cell.length_b   1.000
_cell.length_c   1.000
_cell.angle_alpha   90.00
_cell.angle_beta   90.00
_cell.angle_gamma   90.00
#
_symmetry.space_group_name_H-M   'P 1'
#
loop_
_entity.id
_entity.type
_entity.pdbx_description
1 polymer ?
#
loop_
_entity_poly.entity_id
_entity_poly.type
_entity_poly.pdbx_seq_one_letter_code
_entity_poly.pdbx_strand_id
1 'polypeptide(L)'
;MESGSLKKELLDYFQFSVDTPSASAFCQQRNKLLLEAFQFLFYEFNSCFSFEKKYKDYQLLACDGSDLNIARNPNDAGTYFQSQPTDRGFNQIHLNALFDLCEKRYIDLVIQPARLENESLAMTQMIDRYKGEKKTIFIADRGYESYNLLAHLIEKPNTDFLIRVK
;
A
#
# COMPACT_ATOMS: atom_id res chain seq x y z
N MET A 1 16.90 -3.49 -7.85
CA MET A 1 17.33 -3.13 -6.48
C MET A 1 18.67 -3.79 -6.26
N GLU A 2 19.70 -3.01 -6.02
CA GLU A 2 21.00 -3.58 -5.65
C GLU A 2 20.89 -4.18 -4.25
N SER A 3 21.23 -5.45 -4.10
CA SER A 3 21.19 -6.20 -2.83
C SER A 3 22.42 -5.89 -1.97
N GLY A 4 22.65 -4.62 -1.67
CA GLY A 4 23.71 -4.19 -0.78
C GLY A 4 23.33 -4.32 0.70
N SER A 5 24.30 -4.51 1.59
CA SER A 5 24.03 -4.36 3.02
C SER A 5 23.78 -2.88 3.32
N LEU A 6 22.93 -2.56 4.33
CA LEU A 6 22.69 -1.18 4.76
C LEU A 6 23.98 -0.38 4.97
N LYS A 7 25.04 -1.04 5.49
CA LYS A 7 26.35 -0.40 5.67
C LYS A 7 26.95 0.06 4.33
N LYS A 8 26.88 -0.79 3.29
CA LYS A 8 27.36 -0.45 1.95
C LYS A 8 26.54 0.69 1.34
N GLU A 9 25.22 0.64 1.45
CA GLU A 9 24.34 1.70 0.94
C GLU A 9 24.61 3.05 1.61
N LEU A 10 24.85 3.06 2.93
CA LEU A 10 25.22 4.28 3.64
C LEU A 10 26.58 4.82 3.16
N LEU A 11 27.59 3.97 3.01
CA LEU A 11 28.89 4.38 2.50
C LEU A 11 28.80 4.98 1.09
N ASP A 12 28.05 4.34 0.21
CA ASP A 12 27.84 4.81 -1.16
C ASP A 12 27.08 6.15 -1.19
N TYR A 13 26.00 6.29 -0.40
CA TYR A 13 25.21 7.51 -0.31
C TYR A 13 26.03 8.71 0.22
N PHE A 14 26.83 8.50 1.26
CA PHE A 14 27.69 9.52 1.85
C PHE A 14 29.07 9.62 1.18
N GLN A 15 29.26 8.97 0.04
CA GLN A 15 30.50 9.02 -0.76
C GLN A 15 31.76 8.67 0.05
N PHE A 16 31.64 7.70 0.95
CA PHE A 16 32.73 7.24 1.85
C PHE A 16 33.29 8.35 2.76
N SER A 17 32.49 9.37 3.06
CA SER A 17 32.86 10.41 4.01
C SER A 17 33.13 9.85 5.40
N VAL A 18 34.02 10.51 6.15
CA VAL A 18 34.28 10.21 7.58
C VAL A 18 33.04 10.43 8.45
N ASP A 19 32.10 11.27 8.00
CA ASP A 19 30.83 11.55 8.67
C ASP A 19 29.74 10.54 8.38
N THR A 20 30.05 9.46 7.62
CA THR A 20 29.08 8.40 7.32
C THR A 20 28.57 7.76 8.60
N PRO A 21 27.24 7.79 8.87
CA PRO A 21 26.69 7.18 10.07
C PRO A 21 26.84 5.66 10.04
N SER A 22 27.03 5.06 11.20
CA SER A 22 26.99 3.60 11.31
C SER A 22 25.57 3.07 11.01
N ALA A 23 25.45 1.83 10.55
CA ALA A 23 24.15 1.19 10.32
C ALA A 23 23.28 1.19 11.61
N SER A 24 23.90 1.01 12.79
CA SER A 24 23.21 1.09 14.08
C SER A 24 22.67 2.50 14.38
N ALA A 25 23.48 3.54 14.19
CA ALA A 25 23.06 4.92 14.37
C ALA A 25 21.92 5.29 13.43
N PHE A 26 22.01 4.88 12.16
CA PHE A 26 20.94 5.09 11.16
C PHE A 26 19.63 4.42 11.61
N CYS A 27 19.66 3.15 12.02
CA CYS A 27 18.48 2.42 12.49
C CYS A 27 17.85 3.09 13.72
N GLN A 28 18.66 3.58 14.67
CA GLN A 28 18.16 4.30 15.85
C GLN A 28 17.46 5.62 15.46
N GLN A 29 18.02 6.37 14.51
CA GLN A 29 17.39 7.62 14.04
C GLN A 29 16.13 7.34 13.22
N ARG A 30 16.12 6.29 12.39
CA ARG A 30 14.94 5.88 11.63
C ARG A 30 13.73 5.60 12.54
N ASN A 31 13.94 5.03 13.72
CA ASN A 31 12.86 4.74 14.67
C ASN A 31 12.19 6.02 15.25
N LYS A 32 12.77 7.20 15.03
CA LYS A 32 12.17 8.49 15.41
C LYS A 32 11.24 9.06 14.33
N LEU A 33 11.24 8.48 13.14
CA LEU A 33 10.34 8.91 12.06
C LEU A 33 8.90 8.45 12.39
N LEU A 34 7.97 9.36 12.31
CA LEU A 34 6.55 9.05 12.42
C LEU A 34 6.07 8.29 11.19
N LEU A 35 5.16 7.34 11.37
CA LEU A 35 4.59 6.57 10.24
C LEU A 35 3.87 7.47 9.26
N GLU A 36 3.21 8.51 9.76
CA GLU A 36 2.50 9.51 8.97
C GLU A 36 3.42 10.25 7.98
N ALA A 37 4.73 10.35 8.29
CA ALA A 37 5.69 10.95 7.37
C ALA A 37 5.84 10.15 6.07
N PHE A 38 5.76 8.82 6.12
CA PHE A 38 5.80 7.98 4.92
C PHE A 38 4.52 8.11 4.11
N GLN A 39 3.37 8.19 4.78
CA GLN A 39 2.10 8.42 4.12
C GLN A 39 2.08 9.80 3.44
N PHE A 40 2.53 10.84 4.13
CA PHE A 40 2.69 12.17 3.56
C PHE A 40 3.59 12.16 2.32
N LEU A 41 4.77 11.57 2.41
CA LEU A 41 5.70 11.46 1.27
C LEU A 41 5.09 10.70 0.09
N PHE A 42 4.34 9.64 0.35
CA PHE A 42 3.66 8.89 -0.72
C PHE A 42 2.67 9.76 -1.48
N TYR A 43 1.82 10.53 -0.79
CA TYR A 43 0.84 11.38 -1.44
C TYR A 43 1.50 12.61 -2.10
N GLU A 44 2.49 13.24 -1.46
CA GLU A 44 3.25 14.35 -2.05
C GLU A 44 3.97 13.90 -3.33
N PHE A 45 4.61 12.73 -3.31
CA PHE A 45 5.22 12.17 -4.51
C PHE A 45 4.19 11.98 -5.62
N ASN A 46 3.02 11.42 -5.33
CA ASN A 46 1.96 11.26 -6.31
C ASN A 46 1.41 12.59 -6.84
N SER A 47 1.35 13.63 -6.01
CA SER A 47 0.88 14.96 -6.42
C SER A 47 1.79 15.67 -7.42
N CYS A 48 3.07 15.29 -7.48
CA CYS A 48 4.04 15.84 -8.44
C CYS A 48 3.79 15.41 -9.90
N PHE A 49 2.90 14.43 -10.12
CA PHE A 49 2.66 13.89 -11.46
C PHE A 49 1.23 14.16 -11.92
N SER A 50 1.09 14.62 -13.16
CA SER A 50 -0.20 14.66 -13.84
C SER A 50 -0.65 13.26 -14.25
N PHE A 51 -1.98 13.05 -14.31
CA PHE A 51 -2.58 11.83 -14.85
C PHE A 51 -3.01 12.11 -16.29
N GLU A 52 -2.18 11.77 -17.26
CA GLU A 52 -2.42 12.09 -18.68
C GLU A 52 -2.87 10.87 -19.48
N LYS A 53 -2.33 9.69 -19.16
CA LYS A 53 -2.63 8.46 -19.89
C LYS A 53 -3.99 7.91 -19.50
N LYS A 54 -4.78 7.56 -20.51
CA LYS A 54 -6.15 7.07 -20.36
C LYS A 54 -6.42 5.92 -21.33
N TYR A 55 -7.40 5.10 -20.99
CA TYR A 55 -7.98 4.15 -21.91
C TYR A 55 -9.37 4.62 -22.33
N LYS A 56 -9.54 5.00 -23.60
CA LYS A 56 -10.83 5.51 -24.14
C LYS A 56 -11.48 6.58 -23.23
N ASP A 57 -10.69 7.56 -22.81
CA ASP A 57 -11.07 8.64 -21.90
C ASP A 57 -11.28 8.25 -20.42
N TYR A 58 -11.12 6.99 -20.05
CA TYR A 58 -11.18 6.52 -18.69
C TYR A 58 -9.80 6.37 -18.04
N GLN A 59 -9.70 6.73 -16.79
CA GLN A 59 -8.64 6.27 -15.89
C GLN A 59 -9.01 4.87 -15.38
N LEU A 60 -8.07 3.94 -15.39
CA LEU A 60 -8.30 2.57 -14.93
C LEU A 60 -7.58 2.34 -13.61
N LEU A 61 -8.33 2.16 -12.54
CA LEU A 61 -7.80 1.96 -11.19
C LEU A 61 -8.09 0.54 -10.72
N ALA A 62 -7.04 -0.28 -10.63
CA ALA A 62 -7.15 -1.64 -10.13
C ALA A 62 -6.84 -1.69 -8.63
N CYS A 63 -7.68 -2.36 -7.86
CA CYS A 63 -7.44 -2.66 -6.46
C CYS A 63 -7.09 -4.13 -6.28
N ASP A 64 -6.01 -4.40 -5.53
CA ASP A 64 -5.60 -5.75 -5.19
C ASP A 64 -4.95 -5.77 -3.80
N GLY A 65 -5.05 -6.91 -3.12
CA GLY A 65 -4.49 -7.16 -1.80
C GLY A 65 -3.28 -8.08 -1.85
N SER A 66 -2.35 -7.89 -0.93
CA SER A 66 -1.17 -8.73 -0.79
C SER A 66 -0.69 -8.83 0.66
N ASP A 67 -0.34 -10.02 1.09
CA ASP A 67 0.26 -10.26 2.40
C ASP A 67 1.76 -10.00 2.38
N LEU A 68 2.23 -9.20 3.33
CA LEU A 68 3.64 -8.86 3.49
C LEU A 68 4.16 -9.35 4.84
N ASN A 69 5.22 -10.15 4.82
CA ASN A 69 5.93 -10.53 6.03
C ASN A 69 6.64 -9.33 6.65
N ILE A 70 6.43 -9.14 7.96
CA ILE A 70 7.09 -8.10 8.73
C ILE A 70 7.96 -8.70 9.84
N ALA A 71 8.69 -7.85 10.55
CA ALA A 71 9.53 -8.28 11.66
C ALA A 71 8.70 -9.05 12.70
N ARG A 72 9.22 -10.22 13.13
CA ARG A 72 8.52 -11.09 14.09
C ARG A 72 8.32 -10.41 15.42
N ASN A 73 7.06 -10.34 15.86
CA ASN A 73 6.65 -9.88 17.18
C ASN A 73 5.48 -10.76 17.69
N PRO A 74 5.72 -11.78 18.50
CA PRO A 74 4.66 -12.67 19.01
C PRO A 74 3.61 -11.97 19.90
N ASN A 75 3.93 -10.78 20.40
CA ASN A 75 3.01 -10.01 21.26
C ASN A 75 1.98 -9.20 20.45
N ASP A 76 2.14 -9.13 19.16
CA ASP A 76 1.19 -8.44 18.27
C ASP A 76 0.15 -9.45 17.74
N ALA A 77 -0.93 -9.59 18.47
CA ALA A 77 -1.99 -10.54 18.15
C ALA A 77 -2.70 -10.26 16.82
N GLY A 78 -2.66 -9.03 16.32
CA GLY A 78 -3.30 -8.64 15.05
C GLY A 78 -2.53 -9.13 13.82
N THR A 79 -1.23 -9.31 13.95
CA THR A 79 -0.35 -9.68 12.82
C THR A 79 0.34 -11.03 12.99
N TYR A 80 0.36 -11.61 14.19
CA TYR A 80 1.09 -12.84 14.49
C TYR A 80 0.33 -14.11 14.11
N PHE A 81 0.99 -14.97 13.35
CA PHE A 81 0.51 -16.30 12.94
C PHE A 81 1.43 -17.39 13.47
N GLN A 82 0.84 -18.45 14.00
CA GLN A 82 1.54 -19.67 14.43
C GLN A 82 0.62 -20.86 14.21
N SER A 83 1.03 -21.81 13.39
CA SER A 83 0.21 -22.96 13.03
C SER A 83 0.22 -24.01 14.13
N GLN A 84 1.38 -24.24 14.76
CA GLN A 84 1.54 -25.18 15.89
C GLN A 84 2.40 -24.53 16.99
N PRO A 85 2.23 -24.96 18.27
CA PRO A 85 3.01 -24.39 19.38
C PRO A 85 4.53 -24.53 19.23
N THR A 86 4.98 -25.53 18.46
CA THR A 86 6.41 -25.77 18.15
C THR A 86 6.94 -24.90 17.03
N ASP A 87 6.09 -24.27 16.24
CA ASP A 87 6.50 -23.45 15.12
C ASP A 87 7.05 -22.11 15.59
N ARG A 88 8.00 -21.56 14.86
CA ARG A 88 8.55 -20.24 15.15
C ARG A 88 7.50 -19.13 15.05
N GLY A 89 6.49 -19.30 14.19
CA GLY A 89 5.52 -18.28 13.87
C GLY A 89 6.11 -17.09 13.10
N PHE A 90 5.24 -16.26 12.53
CA PHE A 90 5.59 -15.08 11.72
C PHE A 90 4.53 -13.99 11.89
N ASN A 91 4.85 -12.77 11.49
CA ASN A 91 3.90 -11.67 11.47
C ASN A 91 3.68 -11.20 10.03
N GLN A 92 2.43 -10.88 9.70
CA GLN A 92 2.02 -10.35 8.41
C GLN A 92 1.12 -9.13 8.57
N ILE A 93 1.26 -8.22 7.63
CA ILE A 93 0.29 -7.16 7.33
C ILE A 93 -0.33 -7.44 5.98
N HIS A 94 -1.58 -7.06 5.82
CA HIS A 94 -2.29 -7.07 4.55
C HIS A 94 -2.27 -5.68 3.94
N LEU A 95 -1.73 -5.55 2.73
CA LEU A 95 -1.64 -4.31 1.97
C LEU A 95 -2.66 -4.33 0.85
N ASN A 96 -3.67 -3.48 0.92
CA ASN A 96 -4.56 -3.20 -0.21
C ASN A 96 -4.02 -1.97 -0.93
N ALA A 97 -3.87 -2.06 -2.23
CA ALA A 97 -3.29 -0.98 -3.03
C ALA A 97 -4.18 -0.65 -4.24
N LEU A 98 -4.33 0.64 -4.51
CA LEU A 98 -5.01 1.17 -5.68
C LEU A 98 -3.97 1.58 -6.71
N PHE A 99 -3.96 0.89 -7.85
CA PHE A 99 -2.96 1.02 -8.90
C PHE A 99 -3.57 1.58 -10.19
N ASP A 100 -2.99 2.64 -10.71
CA ASP A 100 -3.34 3.17 -12.03
C ASP A 100 -2.68 2.34 -13.13
N LEU A 101 -3.50 1.61 -13.90
CA LEU A 101 -3.04 0.71 -14.96
C LEU A 101 -2.45 1.47 -16.16
N CYS A 102 -2.90 2.70 -16.41
CA CYS A 102 -2.44 3.51 -17.53
C CYS A 102 -1.11 4.21 -17.20
N GLU A 103 -1.01 4.78 -16.01
CA GLU A 103 0.20 5.48 -15.54
C GLU A 103 1.23 4.54 -14.90
N LYS A 104 0.83 3.30 -14.57
CA LYS A 104 1.67 2.26 -13.94
C LYS A 104 2.26 2.70 -12.61
N ARG A 105 1.41 3.24 -11.74
CA ARG A 105 1.81 3.66 -10.39
C ARG A 105 0.72 3.42 -9.34
N TYR A 106 1.14 3.24 -8.12
CA TYR A 106 0.24 3.20 -6.96
C TYR A 106 -0.19 4.61 -6.59
N ILE A 107 -1.50 4.82 -6.40
CA ILE A 107 -2.07 6.12 -6.07
C ILE A 107 -2.66 6.20 -4.68
N ASP A 108 -3.06 5.07 -4.11
CA ASP A 108 -3.55 4.96 -2.74
C ASP A 108 -3.25 3.57 -2.18
N LEU A 109 -3.24 3.47 -0.85
CA LEU A 109 -3.04 2.21 -0.16
C LEU A 109 -3.70 2.20 1.22
N VAL A 110 -4.06 1.01 1.70
CA VAL A 110 -4.54 0.74 3.05
C VAL A 110 -3.77 -0.45 3.61
N ILE A 111 -3.15 -0.27 4.77
CA ILE A 111 -2.44 -1.33 5.48
C ILE A 111 -3.29 -1.78 6.65
N GLN A 112 -3.51 -3.09 6.76
CA GLN A 112 -4.28 -3.72 7.83
C GLN A 112 -3.43 -4.80 8.51
N PRO A 113 -3.64 -5.09 9.81
CA PRO A 113 -3.14 -6.32 10.39
C PRO A 113 -3.76 -7.52 9.66
N ALA A 114 -2.94 -8.49 9.22
CA ALA A 114 -3.43 -9.56 8.33
C ALA A 114 -4.52 -10.46 8.96
N ARG A 115 -4.59 -10.53 10.30
CA ARG A 115 -5.69 -11.24 10.98
C ARG A 115 -7.02 -10.49 11.00
N LEU A 116 -6.99 -9.20 10.68
CA LEU A 116 -8.14 -8.29 10.73
C LEU A 116 -8.41 -7.69 9.34
N GLU A 117 -7.90 -8.34 8.30
CA GLU A 117 -8.06 -7.89 6.92
C GLU A 117 -9.53 -7.79 6.52
N ASN A 118 -9.85 -6.74 5.79
CA ASN A 118 -11.14 -6.54 5.17
C ASN A 118 -10.93 -5.74 3.87
N GLU A 119 -10.76 -6.47 2.77
CA GLU A 119 -10.47 -5.91 1.46
C GLU A 119 -11.57 -4.97 0.97
N SER A 120 -12.83 -5.35 1.14
CA SER A 120 -13.97 -4.50 0.73
C SER A 120 -13.99 -3.18 1.49
N LEU A 121 -13.71 -3.18 2.79
CA LEU A 121 -13.62 -1.95 3.59
C LEU A 121 -12.42 -1.11 3.15
N ALA A 122 -11.28 -1.71 2.91
CA ALA A 122 -10.08 -1.02 2.45
C ALA A 122 -10.32 -0.33 1.10
N MET A 123 -10.94 -1.02 0.15
CA MET A 123 -11.30 -0.44 -1.15
C MET A 123 -12.32 0.68 -1.01
N THR A 124 -13.35 0.52 -0.16
CA THR A 124 -14.33 1.58 0.13
C THR A 124 -13.64 2.85 0.64
N GLN A 125 -12.69 2.72 1.58
CA GLN A 125 -11.93 3.85 2.08
C GLN A 125 -11.11 4.56 1.00
N MET A 126 -10.49 3.80 0.07
CA MET A 126 -9.72 4.36 -1.05
C MET A 126 -10.64 5.06 -2.06
N ILE A 127 -11.83 4.50 -2.35
CA ILE A 127 -12.83 5.12 -3.20
C ILE A 127 -13.30 6.44 -2.59
N ASP A 128 -13.62 6.48 -1.30
CA ASP A 128 -14.09 7.70 -0.62
C ASP A 128 -13.04 8.82 -0.64
N ARG A 129 -11.76 8.46 -0.45
CA ARG A 129 -10.64 9.41 -0.53
C ARG A 129 -10.34 9.88 -1.95
N TYR A 130 -10.66 9.08 -2.96
CA TYR A 130 -10.38 9.42 -4.35
C TYR A 130 -11.17 10.65 -4.81
N LYS A 131 -10.45 11.73 -5.15
CA LYS A 131 -11.01 13.03 -5.57
C LYS A 131 -10.88 13.28 -7.07
N GLY A 132 -10.66 12.24 -7.87
CA GLY A 132 -10.50 12.39 -9.32
C GLY A 132 -11.75 12.94 -9.98
N GLU A 133 -11.58 13.97 -10.81
CA GLU A 133 -12.66 14.58 -11.61
C GLU A 133 -12.88 13.85 -12.94
N LYS A 134 -11.99 12.92 -13.26
CA LYS A 134 -11.99 12.20 -14.55
C LYS A 134 -12.93 11.00 -14.49
N LYS A 135 -13.44 10.62 -15.66
CA LYS A 135 -14.13 9.33 -15.78
C LYS A 135 -13.20 8.20 -15.37
N THR A 136 -13.61 7.41 -14.40
CA THR A 136 -12.77 6.38 -13.78
C THR A 136 -13.49 5.06 -13.75
N ILE A 137 -12.79 3.97 -14.07
CA ILE A 137 -13.26 2.60 -13.86
C ILE A 137 -12.45 1.99 -12.73
N PHE A 138 -13.14 1.63 -11.64
CA PHE A 138 -12.54 0.83 -10.56
C PHE A 138 -12.63 -0.65 -10.92
N ILE A 139 -11.52 -1.36 -10.80
CA ILE A 139 -11.38 -2.76 -11.18
C ILE A 139 -10.94 -3.55 -9.95
N ALA A 140 -11.66 -4.63 -9.62
CA ALA A 140 -11.27 -5.52 -8.53
C ALA A 140 -11.73 -6.96 -8.81
N ASP A 141 -11.13 -7.89 -8.09
CA ASP A 141 -11.51 -9.28 -8.18
C ASP A 141 -12.77 -9.60 -7.34
N ARG A 142 -13.16 -10.89 -7.31
CA ARG A 142 -14.35 -11.34 -6.58
C ARG A 142 -14.26 -11.23 -5.05
N GLY A 143 -13.05 -11.10 -4.49
CA GLY A 143 -12.84 -10.91 -3.04
C GLY A 143 -13.44 -9.60 -2.55
N TYR A 144 -13.55 -8.62 -3.44
CA TYR A 144 -14.11 -7.31 -3.15
C TYR A 144 -15.63 -7.21 -3.30
N GLU A 145 -16.33 -8.28 -3.67
CA GLU A 145 -17.78 -8.27 -3.84
C GLU A 145 -18.50 -7.97 -2.51
N SER A 146 -19.10 -6.77 -2.40
CA SER A 146 -19.82 -6.32 -1.23
C SER A 146 -20.88 -5.27 -1.61
N TYR A 147 -22.12 -5.44 -1.09
CA TYR A 147 -23.19 -4.46 -1.33
C TYR A 147 -22.82 -3.05 -0.88
N ASN A 148 -22.09 -2.92 0.23
CA ASN A 148 -21.62 -1.63 0.72
C ASN A 148 -20.66 -0.98 -0.26
N LEU A 149 -19.66 -1.73 -0.75
CA LEU A 149 -18.71 -1.23 -1.75
C LEU A 149 -19.42 -0.80 -3.03
N LEU A 150 -20.36 -1.60 -3.52
CA LEU A 150 -21.14 -1.27 -4.73
C LEU A 150 -21.96 0.01 -4.55
N ALA A 151 -22.55 0.23 -3.36
CA ALA A 151 -23.26 1.47 -3.06
C ALA A 151 -22.34 2.70 -3.14
N HIS A 152 -21.15 2.66 -2.53
CA HIS A 152 -20.16 3.74 -2.61
C HIS A 152 -19.71 4.01 -4.06
N LEU A 153 -19.53 2.98 -4.87
CA LEU A 153 -19.18 3.13 -6.29
C LEU A 153 -20.29 3.76 -7.11
N ILE A 154 -21.55 3.37 -6.87
CA ILE A 154 -22.72 3.91 -7.58
C ILE A 154 -22.97 5.38 -7.21
N GLU A 155 -22.79 5.74 -5.95
CA GLU A 155 -23.02 7.11 -5.47
C GLU A 155 -21.89 8.08 -5.90
N LYS A 156 -20.71 7.57 -6.23
CA LYS A 156 -19.57 8.40 -6.59
C LYS A 156 -19.69 8.92 -8.03
N PRO A 157 -19.65 10.23 -8.27
CA PRO A 157 -19.80 10.80 -9.62
C PRO A 157 -18.63 10.44 -10.53
N ASN A 158 -18.90 10.30 -11.83
CA ASN A 158 -17.93 10.01 -12.89
C ASN A 158 -17.18 8.67 -12.70
N THR A 159 -17.77 7.73 -11.97
CA THR A 159 -17.17 6.42 -11.74
C THR A 159 -18.02 5.30 -12.29
N ASP A 160 -17.33 4.33 -12.87
CA ASP A 160 -17.85 3.02 -13.24
C ASP A 160 -17.02 1.96 -12.52
N PHE A 161 -17.46 0.71 -12.55
CA PHE A 161 -16.71 -0.38 -11.93
C PHE A 161 -16.76 -1.67 -12.73
N LEU A 162 -15.72 -2.47 -12.60
CA LEU A 162 -15.60 -3.81 -13.15
C LEU A 162 -15.14 -4.75 -12.03
N ILE A 163 -16.08 -5.39 -11.36
CA ILE A 163 -15.81 -6.33 -10.27
C ILE A 163 -16.27 -7.72 -10.73
N ARG A 164 -15.37 -8.68 -10.61
CA ARG A 164 -15.71 -10.08 -10.90
C ARG A 164 -16.63 -10.58 -9.80
N VAL A 165 -17.79 -11.12 -10.16
CA VAL A 165 -18.75 -11.75 -9.25
C VAL A 165 -18.60 -13.27 -9.23
N LYS A 166 -19.12 -13.93 -8.18
CA LYS A 166 -19.13 -15.39 -8.05
C LYS A 166 -20.16 -16.02 -8.95
#